data_47f02dc9fd3adfbf95fceeafc72df03c
#
_entry.id   47f02dc9fd3adfbf95fceeafc72df03c
#
_cell.length_a   1.000
_cell.length_b   1.000
_cell.length_c   1.000
_cell.angle_alpha   90.00
_cell.angle_beta   90.00
_cell.angle_gamma   90.00
#
_symmetry.space_group_name_H-M   'P 1'
#
loop_
_entity.id
_entity.type
_entity.pdbx_description
1 polymer ?
#
loop_
_entity_poly.entity_id
_entity_poly.type
_entity_poly.pdbx_seq_one_letter_code
_entity_poly.pdbx_strand_id
1 'polypeptide(L)'
;PYQPEISQGRLEALLTFQTLCSDLTGLPTSGASLLDEGTAVAEAVALAHRAGKGRRCLVDPGVLPQTLAVLQTRTQAFDVDIEVTDLTGPMTDACCVVIQQPAADGSLRTPQQLRAIADAAHQAGALVIAACDILSLTVLEPPADWGADVAVGSTQRFGVPLFFGGPHAAYLSVRQGLERQLPGRLVGVSRDAEGREAYRLALQTREQHIRRERATSNICTAQALLAVVAAFYAVHHGPEGLTAIAEHVHARAAEIAAGVVGAGLELEHREFFDALSVVVPGGAERAVARAEERGYNLRLLDADHVGVATNETTTRADVDAVVEALAGR
;
A
#
# COMPACT_ATOMS: atom_id res chain seq x y z
N PRO A 1 -24.98 -14.24 -8.16
CA PRO A 1 -24.03 -15.31 -8.03
C PRO A 1 -22.72 -14.84 -7.46
N TYR A 2 -22.15 -15.72 -6.65
CA TYR A 2 -20.89 -15.43 -5.96
C TYR A 2 -19.67 -15.47 -6.90
N GLN A 3 -19.75 -16.24 -7.98
CA GLN A 3 -18.66 -16.42 -8.92
C GLN A 3 -18.61 -15.28 -9.94
N PRO A 4 -17.56 -14.45 -9.93
CA PRO A 4 -17.43 -13.31 -10.84
C PRO A 4 -17.29 -13.74 -12.31
N GLU A 5 -16.81 -14.95 -12.58
CA GLU A 5 -16.54 -15.50 -13.91
C GLU A 5 -17.76 -15.55 -14.82
N ILE A 6 -18.96 -15.65 -14.25
CA ILE A 6 -20.21 -15.73 -15.00
C ILE A 6 -20.96 -14.39 -15.07
N SER A 7 -20.37 -13.31 -14.52
CA SER A 7 -20.95 -11.98 -14.52
C SER A 7 -20.06 -11.00 -15.27
N GLN A 8 -20.39 -10.68 -16.52
CA GLN A 8 -19.61 -9.81 -17.37
C GLN A 8 -19.41 -8.41 -16.77
N GLY A 9 -20.46 -7.78 -16.23
CA GLY A 9 -20.33 -6.47 -15.57
C GLY A 9 -19.44 -6.48 -14.32
N ARG A 10 -19.37 -7.61 -13.58
CA ARG A 10 -18.44 -7.72 -12.46
C ARG A 10 -17.00 -7.88 -12.93
N LEU A 11 -16.77 -8.65 -14.00
CA LEU A 11 -15.44 -8.77 -14.59
C LEU A 11 -14.96 -7.43 -15.17
N GLU A 12 -15.83 -6.66 -15.80
CA GLU A 12 -15.55 -5.30 -16.27
C GLU A 12 -15.15 -4.37 -15.12
N ALA A 13 -15.89 -4.38 -14.01
CA ALA A 13 -15.55 -3.60 -12.81
C ALA A 13 -14.20 -4.01 -12.22
N LEU A 14 -13.86 -5.30 -12.20
CA LEU A 14 -12.56 -5.79 -11.76
C LEU A 14 -11.44 -5.40 -12.74
N LEU A 15 -11.71 -5.38 -14.05
CA LEU A 15 -10.76 -4.87 -15.03
C LEU A 15 -10.51 -3.36 -14.83
N THR A 16 -11.55 -2.59 -14.52
CA THR A 16 -11.42 -1.17 -14.14
C THR A 16 -10.52 -1.01 -12.91
N PHE A 17 -10.69 -1.84 -11.87
CA PHE A 17 -9.81 -1.86 -10.72
C PHE A 17 -8.34 -2.14 -11.10
N GLN A 18 -8.10 -3.14 -11.96
CA GLN A 18 -6.75 -3.45 -12.44
C GLN A 18 -6.12 -2.27 -13.20
N THR A 19 -6.89 -1.64 -14.08
CA THR A 19 -6.44 -0.47 -14.86
C THR A 19 -6.09 0.68 -13.93
N LEU A 20 -6.96 0.99 -12.96
CA LEU A 20 -6.71 2.01 -11.94
C LEU A 20 -5.38 1.79 -11.22
N CYS A 21 -5.15 0.56 -10.72
CA CYS A 21 -3.92 0.24 -10.01
C CYS A 21 -2.68 0.30 -10.92
N SER A 22 -2.82 -0.13 -12.18
CA SER A 22 -1.75 -0.03 -13.17
C SER A 22 -1.39 1.41 -13.50
N ASP A 23 -2.39 2.26 -13.71
CA ASP A 23 -2.18 3.68 -14.04
C ASP A 23 -1.51 4.43 -12.89
N LEU A 24 -1.95 4.23 -11.64
CA LEU A 24 -1.38 4.90 -10.48
C LEU A 24 0.03 4.40 -10.12
N THR A 25 0.31 3.12 -10.32
CA THR A 25 1.63 2.55 -10.02
C THR A 25 2.64 2.69 -11.15
N GLY A 26 2.18 2.99 -12.38
CA GLY A 26 2.99 2.96 -13.60
C GLY A 26 3.40 1.54 -14.04
N LEU A 27 2.97 0.50 -13.32
CA LEU A 27 3.28 -0.90 -13.64
C LEU A 27 2.20 -1.52 -14.53
N PRO A 28 2.57 -2.21 -15.62
CA PRO A 28 1.64 -2.53 -16.70
C PRO A 28 0.59 -3.58 -16.37
N THR A 29 0.75 -4.37 -15.31
CA THR A 29 -0.17 -5.46 -15.01
C THR A 29 -0.52 -5.51 -13.54
N SER A 30 -1.81 -5.35 -13.21
CA SER A 30 -2.34 -5.47 -11.85
C SER A 30 -3.32 -6.63 -11.74
N GLY A 31 -3.31 -7.32 -10.60
CA GLY A 31 -4.27 -8.36 -10.28
C GLY A 31 -5.66 -7.83 -9.91
N ALA A 32 -6.65 -8.71 -9.82
CA ALA A 32 -8.04 -8.35 -9.58
C ALA A 32 -8.37 -7.98 -8.11
N SER A 33 -7.58 -8.30 -7.16
CA SER A 33 -7.42 -7.83 -5.76
C SER A 33 -6.79 -8.89 -4.86
N LEU A 34 -6.32 -8.46 -3.70
CA LEU A 34 -5.87 -9.30 -2.59
C LEU A 34 -6.61 -8.89 -1.30
N LEU A 35 -6.31 -9.56 -0.18
CA LEU A 35 -7.01 -9.34 1.08
C LEU A 35 -6.70 -7.97 1.68
N ASP A 36 -5.43 -7.73 1.97
CA ASP A 36 -4.91 -6.51 2.60
C ASP A 36 -3.44 -6.28 2.20
N GLU A 37 -2.87 -5.16 2.60
CA GLU A 37 -1.48 -4.80 2.30
C GLU A 37 -0.49 -5.84 2.84
N GLY A 38 -0.62 -6.28 4.09
CA GLY A 38 0.29 -7.27 4.68
C GLY A 38 0.31 -8.58 3.88
N THR A 39 -0.86 -9.07 3.47
CA THR A 39 -0.96 -10.24 2.59
C THR A 39 -0.35 -9.96 1.22
N ALA A 40 -0.57 -8.77 0.65
CA ALA A 40 -0.04 -8.41 -0.66
C ALA A 40 1.49 -8.32 -0.63
N VAL A 41 2.10 -7.74 0.41
CA VAL A 41 3.56 -7.73 0.62
C VAL A 41 4.09 -9.16 0.72
N ALA A 42 3.46 -10.03 1.52
CA ALA A 42 3.90 -11.42 1.67
C ALA A 42 3.82 -12.21 0.35
N GLU A 43 2.78 -11.99 -0.45
CA GLU A 43 2.65 -12.60 -1.79
C GLU A 43 3.70 -12.03 -2.78
N ALA A 44 4.01 -10.73 -2.68
CA ALA A 44 5.06 -10.10 -3.49
C ALA A 44 6.46 -10.66 -3.15
N VAL A 45 6.75 -10.87 -1.87
CA VAL A 45 8.00 -11.52 -1.43
C VAL A 45 8.06 -12.97 -1.90
N ALA A 46 6.97 -13.73 -1.80
CA ALA A 46 6.91 -15.09 -2.34
C ALA A 46 7.08 -15.11 -3.87
N LEU A 47 6.55 -14.12 -4.59
CA LEU A 47 6.76 -13.93 -6.03
C LEU A 47 8.25 -13.67 -6.31
N ALA A 48 8.87 -12.74 -5.58
CA ALA A 48 10.27 -12.40 -5.76
C ALA A 48 11.20 -13.58 -5.48
N HIS A 49 10.93 -14.35 -4.43
CA HIS A 49 11.67 -15.56 -4.11
C HIS A 49 11.58 -16.62 -5.23
N ARG A 50 10.40 -16.80 -5.86
CA ARG A 50 10.25 -17.70 -7.01
C ARG A 50 10.94 -17.21 -8.27
N ALA A 51 10.97 -15.90 -8.48
CA ALA A 51 11.55 -15.27 -9.67
C ALA A 51 13.07 -15.08 -9.57
N GLY A 52 13.60 -14.93 -8.35
CA GLY A 52 14.98 -14.65 -8.04
C GLY A 52 15.79 -15.88 -7.57
N LYS A 53 16.98 -15.63 -7.04
CA LYS A 53 17.87 -16.67 -6.50
C LYS A 53 18.27 -16.46 -5.05
N GLY A 54 18.04 -15.26 -4.50
CA GLY A 54 18.40 -14.92 -3.14
C GLY A 54 17.44 -15.50 -2.10
N ARG A 55 17.87 -15.53 -0.84
CA ARG A 55 17.10 -16.03 0.30
C ARG A 55 16.79 -14.95 1.33
N ARG A 56 17.36 -13.77 1.21
CA ARG A 56 17.11 -12.65 2.12
C ARG A 56 16.06 -11.73 1.53
N CYS A 57 15.12 -11.31 2.36
CA CYS A 57 14.20 -10.21 2.09
C CYS A 57 14.62 -9.04 2.98
N LEU A 58 15.12 -7.97 2.39
CA LEU A 58 15.50 -6.75 3.10
C LEU A 58 14.28 -5.86 3.24
N VAL A 59 13.93 -5.52 4.46
CA VAL A 59 12.68 -4.78 4.76
C VAL A 59 13.03 -3.43 5.37
N ASP A 60 12.51 -2.39 4.78
CA ASP A 60 12.53 -1.03 5.30
C ASP A 60 11.96 -0.96 6.74
N PRO A 61 12.65 -0.33 7.71
CA PRO A 61 12.11 -0.14 9.06
C PRO A 61 10.81 0.69 9.08
N GLY A 62 10.57 1.48 8.03
CA GLY A 62 9.33 2.24 7.85
C GLY A 62 8.12 1.41 7.40
N VAL A 63 8.25 0.09 7.20
CA VAL A 63 7.11 -0.80 6.89
C VAL A 63 6.13 -0.85 8.07
N LEU A 64 4.83 -0.84 7.77
CA LEU A 64 3.78 -0.91 8.80
C LEU A 64 3.97 -2.14 9.68
N PRO A 65 3.89 -2.03 11.02
CA PRO A 65 4.14 -3.14 11.96
C PRO A 65 3.29 -4.37 11.68
N GLN A 66 2.01 -4.19 11.36
CA GLN A 66 1.11 -5.30 11.01
C GLN A 66 1.54 -5.99 9.70
N THR A 67 2.03 -5.24 8.71
CA THR A 67 2.57 -5.79 7.46
C THR A 67 3.81 -6.63 7.74
N LEU A 68 4.73 -6.13 8.56
CA LEU A 68 5.92 -6.88 8.97
C LEU A 68 5.56 -8.17 9.72
N ALA A 69 4.59 -8.13 10.64
CA ALA A 69 4.14 -9.31 11.39
C ALA A 69 3.53 -10.39 10.47
N VAL A 70 2.72 -9.99 9.49
CA VAL A 70 2.17 -10.91 8.47
C VAL A 70 3.29 -11.50 7.63
N LEU A 71 4.23 -10.68 7.17
CA LEU A 71 5.37 -11.12 6.38
C LEU A 71 6.21 -12.15 7.14
N GLN A 72 6.58 -11.87 8.39
CA GLN A 72 7.34 -12.79 9.25
C GLN A 72 6.61 -14.13 9.45
N THR A 73 5.28 -14.10 9.63
CA THR A 73 4.48 -15.31 9.77
C THR A 73 4.44 -16.13 8.48
N ARG A 74 4.24 -15.48 7.35
CA ARG A 74 4.09 -16.13 6.05
C ARG A 74 5.40 -16.72 5.54
N THR A 75 6.53 -16.06 5.76
CA THR A 75 7.85 -16.53 5.29
C THR A 75 8.37 -17.75 6.04
N GLN A 76 7.82 -18.08 7.22
CA GLN A 76 8.14 -19.34 7.91
C GLN A 76 7.81 -20.59 7.08
N ALA A 77 6.91 -20.50 6.11
CA ALA A 77 6.52 -21.62 5.25
C ALA A 77 7.47 -21.84 4.05
N PHE A 78 8.37 -20.91 3.78
CA PHE A 78 9.37 -20.99 2.71
C PHE A 78 10.67 -20.34 3.17
N ASP A 79 11.74 -20.77 2.58
CA ASP A 79 13.10 -20.51 3.02
C ASP A 79 13.57 -19.08 2.65
N VAL A 80 12.96 -18.07 3.29
CA VAL A 80 13.31 -16.65 3.14
C VAL A 80 13.52 -16.03 4.51
N ASP A 81 14.69 -15.45 4.70
CA ASP A 81 15.10 -14.74 5.91
C ASP A 81 14.70 -13.26 5.82
N ILE A 82 13.93 -12.79 6.81
CA ILE A 82 13.53 -11.37 6.91
C ILE A 82 14.58 -10.60 7.69
N GLU A 83 15.10 -9.55 7.10
CA GLU A 83 16.04 -8.63 7.73
C GLU A 83 15.52 -7.20 7.63
N VAL A 84 15.22 -6.58 8.77
CA VAL A 84 14.84 -5.16 8.83
C VAL A 84 16.11 -4.33 8.85
N THR A 85 16.27 -3.43 7.87
CA THR A 85 17.46 -2.62 7.69
C THR A 85 17.15 -1.30 6.98
N ASP A 86 17.98 -0.29 7.16
CA ASP A 86 17.87 1.03 6.52
C ASP A 86 18.12 1.04 5.00
N LEU A 87 18.40 -0.13 4.43
CA LEU A 87 18.65 -0.34 3.00
C LEU A 87 19.88 0.40 2.44
N THR A 88 20.81 0.83 3.30
CA THR A 88 22.07 1.47 2.88
C THR A 88 23.25 0.49 2.76
N GLY A 89 23.08 -0.71 3.33
CA GLY A 89 24.11 -1.77 3.35
C GLY A 89 24.10 -2.63 2.10
N PRO A 90 25.03 -3.63 2.05
CA PRO A 90 25.12 -4.56 0.92
C PRO A 90 23.89 -5.47 0.83
N MET A 91 23.35 -5.60 -0.38
CA MET A 91 22.15 -6.40 -0.68
C MET A 91 22.49 -7.81 -1.20
N THR A 92 23.62 -8.34 -0.79
CA THR A 92 24.09 -9.68 -1.23
C THR A 92 23.09 -10.76 -0.82
N ASP A 93 22.78 -11.69 -1.73
CA ASP A 93 21.84 -12.81 -1.55
C ASP A 93 20.39 -12.35 -1.26
N ALA A 94 20.05 -11.10 -1.55
CA ALA A 94 18.68 -10.65 -1.45
C ALA A 94 17.83 -11.15 -2.64
N CYS A 95 16.67 -11.72 -2.37
CA CYS A 95 15.65 -11.98 -3.41
C CYS A 95 14.82 -10.71 -3.68
N CYS A 96 14.63 -9.89 -2.66
CA CYS A 96 13.93 -8.62 -2.80
C CYS A 96 14.27 -7.63 -1.69
N VAL A 97 13.89 -6.39 -1.97
CA VAL A 97 13.85 -5.27 -1.03
C VAL A 97 12.41 -4.80 -0.93
N VAL A 98 11.89 -4.57 0.28
CA VAL A 98 10.55 -4.01 0.53
C VAL A 98 10.71 -2.59 1.05
N ILE A 99 10.13 -1.62 0.35
CA ILE A 99 10.16 -0.19 0.69
C ILE A 99 8.74 0.28 0.97
N GLN A 100 8.52 0.98 2.09
CA GLN A 100 7.25 1.61 2.42
C GLN A 100 7.27 3.10 2.04
N GLN A 101 6.23 3.56 1.31
CA GLN A 101 6.13 4.96 0.87
C GLN A 101 4.66 5.42 0.83
N PRO A 102 4.20 6.36 1.68
CA PRO A 102 4.88 6.89 2.87
C PRO A 102 5.21 5.82 3.91
N ALA A 103 6.21 6.07 4.74
CA ALA A 103 6.57 5.17 5.83
C ALA A 103 5.56 5.21 6.99
N ALA A 104 5.62 4.23 7.90
CA ALA A 104 4.70 4.11 9.03
C ALA A 104 4.75 5.28 10.02
N ASP A 105 5.84 6.01 10.06
CA ASP A 105 6.04 7.25 10.83
C ASP A 105 5.64 8.51 10.07
N GLY A 106 5.18 8.36 8.83
CA GLY A 106 4.78 9.44 7.92
C GLY A 106 5.91 10.00 7.06
N SER A 107 7.15 9.57 7.26
CA SER A 107 8.29 10.09 6.46
C SER A 107 8.18 9.71 4.99
N LEU A 108 8.74 10.60 4.14
CA LEU A 108 8.85 10.38 2.71
C LEU A 108 10.32 10.31 2.30
N ARG A 109 10.67 9.34 1.48
CA ARG A 109 11.92 9.35 0.73
C ARG A 109 11.76 10.15 -0.56
N THR A 110 12.80 10.91 -0.90
CA THR A 110 12.84 11.59 -2.19
C THR A 110 12.95 10.57 -3.34
N PRO A 111 12.47 10.91 -4.56
CA PRO A 111 12.62 10.05 -5.72
C PRO A 111 14.07 9.64 -5.99
N GLN A 112 15.03 10.52 -5.70
CA GLN A 112 16.46 10.22 -5.83
C GLN A 112 16.92 9.13 -4.87
N GLN A 113 16.47 9.17 -3.59
CA GLN A 113 16.77 8.14 -2.60
C GLN A 113 16.16 6.79 -2.99
N LEU A 114 14.90 6.80 -3.46
CA LEU A 114 14.21 5.61 -3.92
C LEU A 114 14.93 4.96 -5.11
N ARG A 115 15.33 5.76 -6.13
CA ARG A 115 16.12 5.26 -7.27
C ARG A 115 17.46 4.68 -6.82
N ALA A 116 18.15 5.31 -5.90
CA ALA A 116 19.44 4.80 -5.42
C ALA A 116 19.30 3.42 -4.74
N ILE A 117 18.24 3.20 -3.96
CA ILE A 117 17.95 1.90 -3.35
C ILE A 117 17.58 0.88 -4.43
N ALA A 118 16.72 1.26 -5.39
CA ALA A 118 16.32 0.38 -6.48
C ALA A 118 17.49 -0.05 -7.35
N ASP A 119 18.37 0.87 -7.72
CA ASP A 119 19.59 0.59 -8.50
C ASP A 119 20.51 -0.38 -7.76
N ALA A 120 20.71 -0.19 -6.44
CA ALA A 120 21.53 -1.09 -5.62
C ALA A 120 20.91 -2.50 -5.53
N ALA A 121 19.58 -2.59 -5.37
CA ALA A 121 18.85 -3.86 -5.37
C ALA A 121 19.00 -4.60 -6.71
N HIS A 122 18.80 -3.91 -7.82
CA HIS A 122 18.92 -4.48 -9.15
C HIS A 122 20.36 -4.92 -9.46
N GLN A 123 21.37 -4.17 -9.04
CA GLN A 123 22.77 -4.58 -9.17
C GLN A 123 23.08 -5.88 -8.38
N ALA A 124 22.40 -6.10 -7.27
CA ALA A 124 22.49 -7.34 -6.49
C ALA A 124 21.61 -8.48 -7.06
N GLY A 125 20.78 -8.22 -8.07
CA GLY A 125 19.84 -9.17 -8.66
C GLY A 125 18.56 -9.36 -7.86
N ALA A 126 18.27 -8.46 -6.91
CA ALA A 126 17.06 -8.44 -6.11
C ALA A 126 15.93 -7.67 -6.80
N LEU A 127 14.67 -8.07 -6.55
CA LEU A 127 13.50 -7.31 -6.98
C LEU A 127 13.15 -6.22 -5.96
N VAL A 128 12.58 -5.12 -6.44
CA VAL A 128 12.13 -4.00 -5.61
C VAL A 128 10.61 -4.05 -5.48
N ILE A 129 10.14 -4.18 -4.24
CA ILE A 129 8.74 -4.19 -3.86
C ILE A 129 8.41 -2.87 -3.16
N ALA A 130 7.53 -2.10 -3.76
CA ALA A 130 7.02 -0.83 -3.23
C ALA A 130 5.68 -1.06 -2.50
N ALA A 131 5.63 -0.90 -1.19
CA ALA A 131 4.39 -0.82 -0.43
C ALA A 131 3.95 0.64 -0.36
N CYS A 132 2.92 1.00 -1.11
CA CYS A 132 2.52 2.40 -1.29
C CYS A 132 1.07 2.66 -0.92
N ASP A 133 0.83 3.80 -0.28
CA ASP A 133 -0.53 4.35 -0.15
C ASP A 133 -1.03 4.77 -1.53
N ILE A 134 -2.14 4.18 -1.97
CA ILE A 134 -2.66 4.41 -3.32
C ILE A 134 -3.15 5.85 -3.54
N LEU A 135 -3.65 6.53 -2.51
CA LEU A 135 -4.07 7.93 -2.63
C LEU A 135 -2.85 8.84 -2.83
N SER A 136 -1.75 8.57 -2.14
CA SER A 136 -0.52 9.33 -2.30
C SER A 136 0.04 9.30 -3.73
N LEU A 137 -0.21 8.20 -4.47
CA LEU A 137 0.22 8.04 -5.86
C LEU A 137 -0.48 8.97 -6.85
N THR A 138 -1.53 9.67 -6.43
CA THR A 138 -2.17 10.72 -7.26
C THR A 138 -1.37 12.02 -7.29
N VAL A 139 -0.41 12.20 -6.36
CA VAL A 139 0.42 13.41 -6.20
C VAL A 139 1.92 13.11 -6.06
N LEU A 140 2.30 11.88 -5.79
CA LEU A 140 3.70 11.45 -5.72
C LEU A 140 4.11 10.71 -6.99
N GLU A 141 5.42 10.59 -7.22
CA GLU A 141 5.96 9.85 -8.36
C GLU A 141 5.58 8.37 -8.30
N PRO A 142 5.05 7.79 -9.40
CA PRO A 142 4.70 6.38 -9.47
C PRO A 142 5.87 5.44 -9.15
N PRO A 143 5.62 4.30 -8.47
CA PRO A 143 6.67 3.34 -8.15
C PRO A 143 7.49 2.85 -9.35
N ALA A 144 6.88 2.70 -10.50
CA ALA A 144 7.59 2.30 -11.73
C ALA A 144 8.70 3.28 -12.13
N ASP A 145 8.48 4.58 -11.92
CA ASP A 145 9.38 5.63 -12.40
C ASP A 145 10.67 5.73 -11.58
N TRP A 146 10.65 5.22 -10.33
CA TRP A 146 11.86 5.13 -9.53
C TRP A 146 12.44 3.71 -9.40
N GLY A 147 11.89 2.73 -10.17
CA GLY A 147 12.51 1.43 -10.36
C GLY A 147 11.86 0.28 -9.57
N ALA A 148 10.62 0.41 -9.08
CA ALA A 148 9.93 -0.72 -8.49
C ALA A 148 9.56 -1.79 -9.53
N ASP A 149 9.78 -3.06 -9.20
CA ASP A 149 9.36 -4.21 -10.00
C ASP A 149 7.94 -4.66 -9.67
N VAL A 150 7.55 -4.47 -8.41
CA VAL A 150 6.25 -4.81 -7.84
C VAL A 150 5.78 -3.66 -6.97
N ALA A 151 4.51 -3.29 -7.08
CA ALA A 151 3.87 -2.35 -6.18
C ALA A 151 2.66 -3.00 -5.52
N VAL A 152 2.50 -2.80 -4.22
CA VAL A 152 1.43 -3.32 -3.38
C VAL A 152 0.90 -2.24 -2.45
N GLY A 153 -0.30 -2.44 -1.92
CA GLY A 153 -0.88 -1.56 -0.92
C GLY A 153 -2.37 -1.80 -0.76
N SER A 154 -3.01 -0.99 0.06
CA SER A 154 -4.45 -1.01 0.28
C SER A 154 -5.16 0.00 -0.60
N THR A 155 -6.34 -0.38 -1.12
CA THR A 155 -7.27 0.55 -1.79
C THR A 155 -8.40 1.02 -0.89
N GLN A 156 -8.33 0.76 0.43
CA GLN A 156 -9.36 1.17 1.39
C GLN A 156 -9.67 2.67 1.31
N ARG A 157 -8.68 3.50 1.04
CA ARG A 157 -8.80 4.96 0.91
C ARG A 157 -9.68 5.40 -0.26
N PHE A 158 -10.00 4.50 -1.17
CA PHE A 158 -10.93 4.76 -2.27
C PHE A 158 -12.34 4.33 -1.89
N GLY A 159 -12.91 5.01 -0.89
CA GLY A 159 -14.31 4.94 -0.50
C GLY A 159 -14.74 3.65 0.20
N VAL A 160 -13.82 2.79 0.66
CA VAL A 160 -14.18 1.60 1.42
C VAL A 160 -14.40 1.97 2.90
N PRO A 161 -15.64 1.88 3.43
CA PRO A 161 -15.91 2.25 4.81
C PRO A 161 -15.22 1.31 5.80
N LEU A 162 -14.96 1.81 7.01
CA LEU A 162 -14.36 1.00 8.08
C LEU A 162 -15.27 -0.13 8.55
N PHE A 163 -16.58 -0.06 8.32
CA PHE A 163 -17.57 -1.02 8.80
C PHE A 163 -17.31 -1.44 10.26
N PHE A 164 -17.36 -2.74 10.55
CA PHE A 164 -17.14 -3.27 11.90
C PHE A 164 -15.77 -3.96 12.08
N GLY A 165 -14.91 -3.94 11.09
CA GLY A 165 -13.63 -4.62 11.12
C GLY A 165 -12.58 -4.07 10.19
N GLY A 166 -12.81 -2.90 9.59
CA GLY A 166 -11.86 -2.25 8.71
C GLY A 166 -11.45 -3.10 7.50
N PRO A 167 -12.42 -3.57 6.66
CA PRO A 167 -12.07 -4.42 5.54
C PRO A 167 -11.25 -3.66 4.50
N HIS A 168 -10.36 -4.38 3.83
CA HIS A 168 -9.49 -3.85 2.78
C HIS A 168 -9.75 -4.57 1.44
N ALA A 169 -9.36 -3.91 0.35
CA ALA A 169 -8.97 -4.56 -0.89
C ALA A 169 -7.54 -4.12 -1.19
N ALA A 170 -6.63 -5.06 -1.26
CA ALA A 170 -5.26 -4.75 -1.63
C ALA A 170 -5.06 -4.86 -3.15
N TYR A 171 -4.11 -4.10 -3.65
CA TYR A 171 -3.62 -4.22 -5.01
C TYR A 171 -2.23 -4.87 -5.04
N LEU A 172 -1.91 -5.48 -6.16
CA LEU A 172 -0.57 -5.94 -6.50
C LEU A 172 -0.38 -5.75 -8.00
N SER A 173 0.55 -4.88 -8.33
CA SER A 173 0.94 -4.54 -9.71
C SER A 173 2.37 -5.00 -9.98
N VAL A 174 2.65 -5.45 -11.18
CA VAL A 174 3.98 -5.96 -11.55
C VAL A 174 4.46 -5.40 -12.87
N ARG A 175 5.78 -5.28 -13.01
CA ARG A 175 6.42 -4.97 -14.30
C ARG A 175 6.24 -6.10 -15.31
N GLN A 176 6.50 -5.78 -16.56
CA GLN A 176 6.49 -6.75 -17.65
C GLN A 176 7.41 -7.96 -17.36
N GLY A 177 6.93 -9.15 -17.66
CA GLY A 177 7.63 -10.42 -17.45
C GLY A 177 7.30 -11.13 -16.14
N LEU A 178 6.64 -10.47 -15.19
CA LEU A 178 6.22 -11.07 -13.92
C LEU A 178 4.74 -11.49 -13.89
N GLU A 179 3.96 -11.27 -14.95
CA GLU A 179 2.51 -11.53 -15.01
C GLU A 179 2.14 -12.98 -14.67
N ARG A 180 3.01 -13.92 -15.07
CA ARG A 180 2.80 -15.35 -14.78
C ARG A 180 3.11 -15.74 -13.33
N GLN A 181 3.70 -14.83 -12.56
CA GLN A 181 4.01 -15.02 -11.14
C GLN A 181 2.97 -14.36 -10.22
N LEU A 182 2.07 -13.53 -10.78
CA LEU A 182 1.02 -12.85 -10.02
C LEU A 182 0.21 -13.84 -9.18
N PRO A 183 -0.04 -13.56 -7.89
CA PRO A 183 -1.04 -14.28 -7.10
C PRO A 183 -2.45 -13.85 -7.49
N GLY A 184 -3.43 -14.68 -7.14
CA GLY A 184 -4.84 -14.35 -7.33
C GLY A 184 -5.28 -14.33 -8.79
N ARG A 185 -6.41 -13.69 -9.02
CA ARG A 185 -7.07 -13.64 -10.33
C ARG A 185 -6.61 -12.46 -11.17
N LEU A 186 -6.68 -12.68 -12.48
CA LEU A 186 -6.43 -11.65 -13.49
C LEU A 186 -7.59 -11.70 -14.49
N VAL A 187 -8.25 -10.57 -14.69
CA VAL A 187 -9.28 -10.39 -15.73
C VAL A 187 -8.61 -9.91 -17.00
N GLY A 188 -9.03 -10.44 -18.12
CA GLY A 188 -8.57 -10.04 -19.44
C GLY A 188 -9.72 -9.89 -20.43
N VAL A 189 -9.49 -9.10 -21.47
CA VAL A 189 -10.42 -8.89 -22.58
C VAL A 189 -10.33 -10.06 -23.56
N SER A 190 -11.49 -10.49 -24.05
CA SER A 190 -11.67 -11.59 -24.99
C SER A 190 -12.81 -11.25 -25.97
N ARG A 191 -13.25 -12.24 -26.74
CA ARG A 191 -14.43 -12.11 -27.60
C ARG A 191 -15.37 -13.30 -27.35
N ASP A 192 -16.69 -13.04 -27.44
CA ASP A 192 -17.71 -14.06 -27.39
C ASP A 192 -17.85 -14.82 -28.75
N ALA A 193 -18.79 -15.75 -28.84
CA ALA A 193 -19.02 -16.55 -30.02
C ALA A 193 -19.47 -15.71 -31.23
N GLU A 194 -20.08 -14.56 -31.00
CA GLU A 194 -20.51 -13.60 -32.01
C GLU A 194 -19.45 -12.54 -32.34
N GLY A 195 -18.26 -12.62 -31.73
CA GLY A 195 -17.14 -11.70 -31.98
C GLY A 195 -17.24 -10.39 -31.21
N ARG A 196 -18.21 -10.21 -30.29
CA ARG A 196 -18.34 -9.02 -29.46
C ARG A 196 -17.33 -9.08 -28.32
N GLU A 197 -16.94 -7.93 -27.77
CA GLU A 197 -16.07 -7.84 -26.61
C GLU A 197 -16.69 -8.58 -25.40
N ALA A 198 -15.85 -9.34 -24.72
CA ALA A 198 -16.23 -10.10 -23.54
C ALA A 198 -15.05 -10.21 -22.57
N TYR A 199 -15.35 -10.38 -21.30
CA TYR A 199 -14.35 -10.47 -20.23
C TYR A 199 -14.24 -11.90 -19.73
N ARG A 200 -13.03 -12.31 -19.36
CA ARG A 200 -12.76 -13.63 -18.81
C ARG A 200 -11.58 -13.59 -17.84
N LEU A 201 -11.46 -14.63 -17.00
CA LEU A 201 -10.24 -14.82 -16.23
C LEU A 201 -9.10 -15.23 -17.18
N ALA A 202 -7.96 -14.56 -17.04
CA ALA A 202 -6.76 -14.78 -17.81
C ALA A 202 -5.70 -15.54 -17.00
N LEU A 203 -4.76 -16.21 -17.70
CA LEU A 203 -3.64 -16.95 -17.09
C LEU A 203 -4.04 -17.95 -16.00
N GLN A 204 -5.23 -18.56 -16.09
CA GLN A 204 -5.79 -19.48 -15.09
C GLN A 204 -4.93 -20.73 -14.80
N THR A 205 -3.98 -21.06 -15.67
CA THR A 205 -3.06 -22.18 -15.45
C THR A 205 -2.21 -22.03 -14.18
N ARG A 206 -2.15 -20.84 -13.57
CA ARG A 206 -1.48 -20.58 -12.29
C ARG A 206 -2.30 -21.00 -11.08
N GLU A 207 -3.63 -21.13 -11.25
CA GLU A 207 -4.59 -21.27 -10.16
C GLU A 207 -4.64 -22.68 -9.58
N GLN A 208 -5.02 -22.78 -8.30
CA GLN A 208 -5.04 -24.01 -7.52
C GLN A 208 -5.96 -25.10 -8.13
N HIS A 209 -7.11 -24.73 -8.68
CA HIS A 209 -8.03 -25.68 -9.27
C HIS A 209 -7.48 -26.39 -10.53
N ILE A 210 -6.42 -25.83 -11.15
CA ILE A 210 -5.72 -26.41 -12.30
C ILE A 210 -4.41 -27.08 -11.86
N ARG A 211 -3.52 -26.34 -11.16
CA ARG A 211 -2.18 -26.82 -10.81
C ARG A 211 -2.09 -27.54 -9.48
N ARG A 212 -3.14 -27.52 -8.67
CA ARG A 212 -3.19 -28.16 -7.34
C ARG A 212 -2.02 -27.70 -6.46
N GLU A 213 -1.20 -28.62 -5.95
CA GLU A 213 -0.02 -28.35 -5.11
C GLU A 213 1.07 -27.53 -5.79
N ARG A 214 1.04 -27.40 -7.11
CA ARG A 214 1.99 -26.59 -7.90
C ARG A 214 1.45 -25.20 -8.22
N ALA A 215 0.34 -24.80 -7.65
CA ALA A 215 -0.22 -23.47 -7.87
C ALA A 215 0.74 -22.36 -7.35
N THR A 216 0.73 -21.25 -8.04
CA THR A 216 1.55 -20.09 -7.67
C THR A 216 1.09 -19.50 -6.34
N SER A 217 -0.22 -19.53 -6.06
CA SER A 217 -0.85 -19.03 -4.84
C SER A 217 -2.17 -19.73 -4.61
N ASN A 218 -2.61 -19.81 -3.34
CA ASN A 218 -3.91 -20.34 -2.93
C ASN A 218 -5.00 -19.26 -2.85
N ILE A 219 -4.74 -18.05 -3.33
CA ILE A 219 -5.72 -16.97 -3.37
C ILE A 219 -6.73 -17.27 -4.47
N CYS A 220 -7.94 -17.63 -4.06
CA CYS A 220 -9.04 -17.97 -4.97
C CYS A 220 -10.02 -16.81 -5.12
N THR A 221 -10.61 -16.39 -4.01
CA THR A 221 -11.54 -15.25 -3.97
C THR A 221 -10.94 -14.17 -3.07
N ALA A 222 -10.65 -13.05 -3.65
CA ALA A 222 -10.15 -11.90 -2.93
C ALA A 222 -11.32 -10.97 -2.57
N GLN A 223 -11.04 -9.72 -2.27
CA GLN A 223 -12.01 -8.71 -1.85
C GLN A 223 -12.75 -8.11 -3.06
N ALA A 224 -13.45 -8.94 -3.84
CA ALA A 224 -14.09 -8.52 -5.09
C ALA A 224 -15.05 -7.34 -4.92
N LEU A 225 -15.92 -7.36 -3.87
CA LEU A 225 -16.85 -6.26 -3.62
C LEU A 225 -16.11 -4.97 -3.29
N LEU A 226 -15.09 -5.03 -2.44
CA LEU A 226 -14.34 -3.85 -2.01
C LEU A 226 -13.49 -3.28 -3.15
N ALA A 227 -12.95 -4.14 -4.02
CA ALA A 227 -12.27 -3.71 -5.25
C ALA A 227 -13.24 -2.99 -6.21
N VAL A 228 -14.47 -3.49 -6.34
CA VAL A 228 -15.51 -2.80 -7.10
C VAL A 228 -15.86 -1.44 -6.49
N VAL A 229 -15.99 -1.34 -5.16
CA VAL A 229 -16.20 -0.05 -4.47
C VAL A 229 -15.07 0.92 -4.79
N ALA A 230 -13.81 0.48 -4.65
CA ALA A 230 -12.64 1.31 -4.93
C ALA A 230 -12.59 1.78 -6.40
N ALA A 231 -12.88 0.87 -7.35
CA ALA A 231 -12.95 1.22 -8.76
C ALA A 231 -14.02 2.27 -9.06
N PHE A 232 -15.24 2.09 -8.52
CA PHE A 232 -16.33 3.04 -8.72
C PHE A 232 -16.10 4.37 -8.01
N TYR A 233 -15.45 4.38 -6.85
CA TYR A 233 -15.00 5.62 -6.21
C TYR A 233 -14.07 6.41 -7.14
N ALA A 234 -13.07 5.75 -7.71
CA ALA A 234 -12.15 6.38 -8.64
C ALA A 234 -12.84 6.87 -9.93
N VAL A 235 -13.75 6.08 -10.50
CA VAL A 235 -14.55 6.47 -11.67
C VAL A 235 -15.45 7.67 -11.35
N HIS A 236 -16.03 7.72 -10.15
CA HIS A 236 -16.91 8.82 -9.72
C HIS A 236 -16.15 10.14 -9.60
N HIS A 237 -14.99 10.13 -8.96
CA HIS A 237 -14.18 11.33 -8.73
C HIS A 237 -13.36 11.74 -9.95
N GLY A 238 -12.94 10.78 -10.77
CA GLY A 238 -11.99 11.00 -11.85
C GLY A 238 -10.59 11.38 -11.36
N PRO A 239 -9.62 11.55 -12.26
CA PRO A 239 -8.24 11.87 -11.89
C PRO A 239 -8.13 13.22 -11.15
N GLU A 240 -8.83 14.24 -11.61
CA GLU A 240 -8.84 15.57 -10.97
C GLU A 240 -9.43 15.52 -9.56
N GLY A 241 -10.53 14.76 -9.36
CA GLY A 241 -11.16 14.60 -8.06
C GLY A 241 -10.30 13.83 -7.07
N LEU A 242 -9.61 12.76 -7.51
CA LEU A 242 -8.68 12.02 -6.66
C LEU A 242 -7.47 12.88 -6.24
N THR A 243 -6.91 13.66 -7.17
CA THR A 243 -5.84 14.62 -6.88
C THR A 243 -6.30 15.68 -5.87
N ALA A 244 -7.50 16.26 -6.07
CA ALA A 244 -8.05 17.24 -5.15
C ALA A 244 -8.28 16.66 -3.73
N ILE A 245 -8.70 15.39 -3.62
CA ILE A 245 -8.82 14.69 -2.33
C ILE A 245 -7.44 14.54 -1.67
N ALA A 246 -6.41 14.11 -2.41
CA ALA A 246 -5.05 13.96 -1.90
C ALA A 246 -4.46 15.30 -1.43
N GLU A 247 -4.63 16.37 -2.22
CA GLU A 247 -4.21 17.73 -1.86
C GLU A 247 -4.93 18.24 -0.61
N HIS A 248 -6.24 17.98 -0.48
CA HIS A 248 -7.00 18.34 0.72
C HIS A 248 -6.46 17.62 1.96
N VAL A 249 -6.24 16.32 1.87
CA VAL A 249 -5.70 15.50 2.97
C VAL A 249 -4.33 16.00 3.40
N HIS A 250 -3.44 16.27 2.43
CA HIS A 250 -2.12 16.85 2.68
C HIS A 250 -2.22 18.25 3.33
N ALA A 251 -3.12 19.10 2.85
CA ALA A 251 -3.32 20.42 3.43
C ALA A 251 -3.72 20.37 4.92
N ARG A 252 -4.58 19.42 5.32
CA ARG A 252 -4.95 19.22 6.72
C ARG A 252 -3.75 18.78 7.57
N ALA A 253 -2.92 17.87 7.05
CA ALA A 253 -1.67 17.48 7.70
C ALA A 253 -0.70 18.67 7.85
N ALA A 254 -0.55 19.47 6.80
CA ALA A 254 0.28 20.68 6.84
C ALA A 254 -0.23 21.74 7.86
N GLU A 255 -1.54 21.88 8.03
CA GLU A 255 -2.12 22.73 9.06
C GLU A 255 -1.81 22.22 10.48
N ILE A 256 -1.91 20.89 10.72
CA ILE A 256 -1.48 20.29 12.00
C ILE A 256 0.01 20.55 12.22
N ALA A 257 0.85 20.30 11.21
CA ALA A 257 2.28 20.55 11.27
C ALA A 257 2.61 22.01 11.68
N ALA A 258 1.98 22.98 11.02
CA ALA A 258 2.13 24.39 11.36
C ALA A 258 1.65 24.72 12.79
N GLY A 259 0.53 24.13 13.21
CA GLY A 259 -0.04 24.31 14.53
C GLY A 259 0.85 23.79 15.66
N VAL A 260 1.42 22.57 15.51
CA VAL A 260 2.31 21.97 16.51
C VAL A 260 3.64 22.73 16.59
N VAL A 261 4.21 23.14 15.46
CA VAL A 261 5.41 23.99 15.43
C VAL A 261 5.13 25.36 16.07
N GLY A 262 3.99 25.98 15.77
CA GLY A 262 3.54 27.23 16.42
C GLY A 262 3.29 27.10 17.93
N ALA A 263 3.01 25.89 18.42
CA ALA A 263 2.89 25.59 19.84
C ALA A 263 4.24 25.26 20.53
N GLY A 264 5.35 25.25 19.79
CA GLY A 264 6.70 25.01 20.30
C GLY A 264 7.09 23.52 20.33
N LEU A 265 6.34 22.66 19.63
CA LEU A 265 6.70 21.26 19.40
C LEU A 265 7.49 21.10 18.09
N GLU A 266 8.14 19.97 17.92
CA GLU A 266 8.91 19.63 16.73
C GLU A 266 8.27 18.47 15.97
N LEU A 267 8.52 18.43 14.65
CA LEU A 267 8.23 17.27 13.82
C LEU A 267 9.51 16.45 13.67
N GLU A 268 9.40 15.13 13.72
CA GLU A 268 10.51 14.22 13.48
C GLU A 268 10.97 14.30 12.02
N HIS A 269 10.01 14.44 11.07
CA HIS A 269 10.27 14.55 9.65
C HIS A 269 9.60 15.79 9.05
N ARG A 270 10.25 16.41 8.08
CA ARG A 270 9.73 17.61 7.38
C ARG A 270 8.95 17.25 6.12
N GLU A 271 9.32 16.15 5.49
CA GLU A 271 8.67 15.64 4.27
C GLU A 271 7.66 14.58 4.67
N PHE A 272 6.39 14.83 4.38
CA PHE A 272 5.26 13.94 4.70
C PHE A 272 4.15 14.10 3.68
N PHE A 273 3.25 13.13 3.62
CA PHE A 273 2.02 13.24 2.84
C PHE A 273 0.83 13.62 3.73
N ASP A 274 0.34 12.69 4.54
CA ASP A 274 -0.88 12.83 5.35
C ASP A 274 -0.70 12.33 6.79
N ALA A 275 0.45 11.76 7.08
CA ALA A 275 0.82 11.28 8.40
C ALA A 275 2.06 12.04 8.91
N LEU A 276 2.05 12.32 10.21
CA LEU A 276 3.07 13.10 10.92
C LEU A 276 3.57 12.33 12.11
N SER A 277 4.86 12.43 12.43
CA SER A 277 5.44 12.07 13.72
C SER A 277 5.79 13.36 14.47
N VAL A 278 5.09 13.59 15.57
CA VAL A 278 5.25 14.79 16.42
C VAL A 278 6.08 14.43 17.64
N VAL A 279 7.14 15.20 17.90
CA VAL A 279 8.02 15.00 19.04
C VAL A 279 7.40 15.65 20.29
N VAL A 280 7.10 14.83 21.31
CA VAL A 280 6.52 15.24 22.61
C VAL A 280 7.36 14.65 23.74
N PRO A 281 8.53 15.21 24.08
CA PRO A 281 9.51 14.59 24.96
C PRO A 281 8.93 14.17 26.33
N GLY A 282 8.96 12.86 26.65
CA GLY A 282 8.44 12.26 27.88
C GLY A 282 6.94 12.50 28.11
N GLY A 283 6.20 12.89 27.05
CA GLY A 283 4.81 13.28 27.14
C GLY A 283 3.85 12.62 26.18
N ALA A 284 4.34 11.72 25.31
CA ALA A 284 3.54 11.11 24.24
C ALA A 284 2.27 10.41 24.76
N GLU A 285 2.37 9.57 25.79
CA GLU A 285 1.20 8.91 26.40
C GLU A 285 0.16 9.91 26.90
N ARG A 286 0.61 11.01 27.55
CA ARG A 286 -0.32 12.03 28.04
C ARG A 286 -0.97 12.82 26.90
N ALA A 287 -0.25 13.04 25.81
CA ALA A 287 -0.79 13.71 24.64
C ALA A 287 -1.87 12.83 23.95
N VAL A 288 -1.61 11.54 23.82
CA VAL A 288 -2.60 10.56 23.32
C VAL A 288 -3.84 10.55 24.22
N ALA A 289 -3.67 10.45 25.55
CA ALA A 289 -4.81 10.43 26.48
C ALA A 289 -5.66 11.72 26.38
N ARG A 290 -5.04 12.91 26.25
CA ARG A 290 -5.77 14.16 26.04
C ARG A 290 -6.54 14.20 24.71
N ALA A 291 -6.00 13.57 23.68
CA ALA A 291 -6.69 13.45 22.39
C ALA A 291 -7.88 12.51 22.51
N GLU A 292 -7.74 11.38 23.21
CA GLU A 292 -8.84 10.42 23.47
C GLU A 292 -9.99 11.07 24.25
N GLU A 293 -9.68 11.90 25.27
CA GLU A 293 -10.68 12.67 26.02
C GLU A 293 -11.50 13.63 25.13
N ARG A 294 -10.93 14.02 23.98
CA ARG A 294 -11.58 14.87 22.96
C ARG A 294 -12.23 14.05 21.83
N GLY A 295 -12.14 12.70 21.89
CA GLY A 295 -12.70 11.81 20.88
C GLY A 295 -11.78 11.52 19.69
N TYR A 296 -10.47 11.80 19.80
CA TYR A 296 -9.50 11.53 18.75
C TYR A 296 -8.55 10.41 19.15
N ASN A 297 -8.38 9.41 18.27
CA ASN A 297 -7.40 8.36 18.41
C ASN A 297 -6.10 8.76 17.70
N LEU A 298 -5.06 9.05 18.46
CA LEU A 298 -3.71 9.26 17.95
C LEU A 298 -2.87 8.01 18.19
N ARG A 299 -1.86 7.81 17.35
CA ARG A 299 -0.99 6.64 17.45
C ARG A 299 0.18 6.95 18.41
N LEU A 300 0.29 6.20 19.49
CA LEU A 300 1.50 6.19 20.31
C LEU A 300 2.59 5.44 19.54
N LEU A 301 3.64 6.14 19.11
CA LEU A 301 4.79 5.54 18.43
C LEU A 301 5.79 5.01 19.46
N ASP A 302 6.17 5.86 20.42
CA ASP A 302 7.01 5.53 21.57
C ASP A 302 6.79 6.55 22.71
N ALA A 303 7.71 6.63 23.69
CA ALA A 303 7.60 7.53 24.84
C ALA A 303 7.63 9.02 24.47
N ASP A 304 8.23 9.36 23.33
CA ASP A 304 8.52 10.71 22.89
C ASP A 304 7.80 11.11 21.58
N HIS A 305 7.18 10.15 20.88
CA HIS A 305 6.61 10.40 19.55
C HIS A 305 5.14 10.01 19.46
N VAL A 306 4.35 10.89 18.86
CA VAL A 306 2.93 10.69 18.58
C VAL A 306 2.68 10.75 17.06
N GLY A 307 2.10 9.71 16.51
CA GLY A 307 1.67 9.66 15.11
C GLY A 307 0.28 10.28 14.95
N VAL A 308 0.14 11.15 13.96
CA VAL A 308 -1.12 11.79 13.56
C VAL A 308 -1.34 11.56 12.08
N ALA A 309 -2.54 11.14 11.69
CA ALA A 309 -2.91 10.98 10.28
C ALA A 309 -4.22 11.72 9.98
N THR A 310 -4.31 12.25 8.77
CA THR A 310 -5.49 12.95 8.25
C THR A 310 -6.17 12.15 7.14
N ASN A 311 -7.41 12.48 6.86
CA ASN A 311 -8.18 11.90 5.77
C ASN A 311 -9.14 12.94 5.15
N GLU A 312 -9.92 12.52 4.16
CA GLU A 312 -10.84 13.39 3.42
C GLU A 312 -11.96 13.99 4.27
N THR A 313 -12.21 13.47 5.47
CA THR A 313 -13.24 14.00 6.39
C THR A 313 -12.65 14.91 7.48
N THR A 314 -11.33 15.05 7.55
CA THR A 314 -10.65 15.89 8.54
C THR A 314 -11.03 17.36 8.33
N THR A 315 -11.62 17.96 9.36
CA THR A 315 -12.07 19.36 9.36
C THR A 315 -11.07 20.27 10.03
N ARG A 316 -11.25 21.59 9.91
CA ARG A 316 -10.45 22.57 10.66
C ARG A 316 -10.60 22.41 12.17
N ALA A 317 -11.80 22.08 12.64
CA ALA A 317 -12.03 21.87 14.08
C ALA A 317 -11.26 20.66 14.61
N ASP A 318 -11.13 19.59 13.80
CA ASP A 318 -10.30 18.42 14.15
C ASP A 318 -8.82 18.81 14.24
N VAL A 319 -8.32 19.60 13.29
CA VAL A 319 -6.95 20.12 13.30
C VAL A 319 -6.68 20.91 14.60
N ASP A 320 -7.56 21.87 14.95
CA ASP A 320 -7.39 22.71 16.13
C ASP A 320 -7.41 21.85 17.42
N ALA A 321 -8.34 20.90 17.54
CA ALA A 321 -8.46 20.00 18.70
C ALA A 321 -7.24 19.09 18.87
N VAL A 322 -6.70 18.54 17.78
CA VAL A 322 -5.50 17.69 17.80
C VAL A 322 -4.27 18.51 18.20
N VAL A 323 -4.08 19.72 17.66
CA VAL A 323 -2.98 20.61 18.01
C VAL A 323 -3.04 20.98 19.50
N GLU A 324 -4.22 21.33 20.04
CA GLU A 324 -4.41 21.64 21.47
C GLU A 324 -4.06 20.43 22.36
N ALA A 325 -4.52 19.22 21.98
CA ALA A 325 -4.22 18.00 22.72
C ALA A 325 -2.72 17.70 22.78
N LEU A 326 -2.02 17.86 21.66
CA LEU A 326 -0.56 17.69 21.58
C LEU A 326 0.16 18.74 22.40
N ALA A 327 -0.25 20.02 22.31
CA ALA A 327 0.36 21.13 23.02
C ALA A 327 0.08 21.15 24.53
N GLY A 328 -0.79 20.30 25.05
CA GLY A 328 -1.12 20.25 26.49
C GLY A 328 -2.06 21.35 26.97
N ARG A 329 -2.90 21.82 26.06
CA ARG A 329 -3.86 22.92 26.34
C ARG A 329 -5.27 22.37 26.46
#